data_e5060076033df836b83d4820361750ba
#
_entry.id   e5060076033df836b83d4820361750ba
#
_cell.length_a   1.000
_cell.length_b   1.000
_cell.length_c   1.000
_cell.angle_alpha   90.00
_cell.angle_beta   90.00
_cell.angle_gamma   90.00
#
_symmetry.space_group_name_H-M   'P 1'
#
loop_
_entity.id
_entity.type
_entity.pdbx_description
1 polymer ?
#
loop_
_entity_poly.entity_id
_entity_poly.type
_entity_poly.pdbx_seq_one_letter_code
_entity_poly.pdbx_strand_id
1 'polypeptide(L)'
;MPRGAARTSIDRLQSIAPSIGGNSAPVWSADGASLFFLSGSGLWAVGADGGAPTRIAGSLDGATQLRRSPDGRLVTFVKGVPGGNDIFGWDLTSKTERRISTLSGQVRSYSISPDGRSIALASDRNGSEDIWVVNVADGAARRITNSPLYDVFPSWTPDGSKVLFTRLDARWVDHDVYEMAPTGGAIRLVLGDKDFFDYRQGASFGFVSVSPDGRTILFRSQRSGWATYWVAPLAGGAPRQLAPEAADQSDARWSPDGAQVLFLSMTNGTQSLKVVPAVGGSARTVVAPGVGMVARAEWSPDGRRISYALGSPTKAQDLYVAAASGGTPRQLTFSDADGALASELIAPEKISWVSDGLTINAYLYKPKGLRPDERAPVIMYVHGGPTSQFSDSYQLQPQFFVSRGYVVIAPNVRGSSGYGKRFEDLNNDDWGHGDLRDVLAGVAWAKQQPYVNPGKIGITGVSYGGMLTMYAISFAPGVFQAAISGSGYGDVTDFHTIVPQLQHSKLLHYELGQWPSTPSVAAVYRRSSAIHWAKDATAPALIIHGYGLDVLDADYAAWKYARELAKHSKLVEYKAYPGETYYVYGRENTKQMLQDMLGFFDRYLKDRSVDAGGT
;
A
#
# COMPACT_ATOMS: atom_id res chain seq x y z
N MET A 1 -30.33 19.23 2.60
CA MET A 1 -29.01 19.23 3.28
C MET A 1 -29.23 19.44 4.77
N PRO A 2 -28.56 18.70 5.65
CA PRO A 2 -28.60 19.02 7.07
C PRO A 2 -28.06 20.44 7.27
N ARG A 3 -28.89 21.36 7.74
CA ARG A 3 -28.46 22.73 8.08
C ARG A 3 -27.62 22.64 9.36
N GLY A 4 -26.29 22.86 9.27
CA GLY A 4 -25.46 23.11 10.43
C GLY A 4 -24.24 22.23 10.66
N ALA A 5 -23.96 21.19 9.86
CA ALA A 5 -22.68 20.51 9.95
C ALA A 5 -21.61 21.35 9.23
N ALA A 6 -20.61 21.84 9.95
CA ALA A 6 -19.48 22.50 9.33
C ALA A 6 -18.81 21.53 8.35
N ARG A 7 -18.69 21.94 7.07
CA ARG A 7 -18.01 21.15 6.04
C ARG A 7 -16.52 21.18 6.36
N THR A 8 -15.93 20.03 6.65
CA THR A 8 -14.49 19.93 6.83
C THR A 8 -13.79 20.36 5.55
N SER A 9 -12.86 21.32 5.61
CA SER A 9 -12.16 21.80 4.42
C SER A 9 -11.26 20.71 3.84
N ILE A 10 -11.03 20.75 2.51
CA ILE A 10 -10.12 19.81 1.85
C ILE A 10 -8.71 19.95 2.42
N ASP A 11 -8.25 21.18 2.66
CA ASP A 11 -6.93 21.45 3.24
C ASP A 11 -6.80 20.78 4.61
N ARG A 12 -7.85 20.80 5.41
CA ARG A 12 -7.87 20.17 6.73
C ARG A 12 -7.88 18.63 6.64
N LEU A 13 -8.63 18.07 5.70
CA LEU A 13 -8.60 16.62 5.43
C LEU A 13 -7.23 16.16 4.91
N GLN A 14 -6.59 16.96 4.07
CA GLN A 14 -5.23 16.68 3.59
C GLN A 14 -4.15 16.86 4.66
N SER A 15 -4.38 17.70 5.68
CA SER A 15 -3.45 17.87 6.81
C SER A 15 -3.35 16.65 7.71
N ILE A 16 -4.26 15.67 7.55
CA ILE A 16 -4.21 14.35 8.19
C ILE A 16 -3.12 13.45 7.56
N ALA A 17 -2.33 13.97 6.63
CA ALA A 17 -1.13 13.24 6.22
C ALA A 17 -0.36 12.82 7.47
N PRO A 18 0.11 11.57 7.55
CA PRO A 18 0.71 11.04 8.76
C PRO A 18 1.81 11.97 9.27
N SER A 19 1.85 12.24 10.57
CA SER A 19 2.95 12.97 11.21
C SER A 19 4.29 12.29 10.93
N ILE A 20 4.23 11.00 10.55
CA ILE A 20 5.34 10.18 10.08
C ILE A 20 5.18 10.01 8.57
N GLY A 21 5.99 10.75 7.80
CA GLY A 21 5.93 10.73 6.34
C GLY A 21 6.59 9.49 5.73
N GLY A 22 6.19 9.20 4.50
CA GLY A 22 6.81 8.16 3.68
C GLY A 22 6.51 6.72 4.14
N ASN A 23 7.06 5.74 3.42
CA ASN A 23 6.98 4.32 3.73
C ASN A 23 8.12 3.84 4.64
N SER A 24 8.62 4.70 5.55
CA SER A 24 9.78 4.39 6.39
C SER A 24 9.37 4.16 7.83
N ALA A 25 9.88 3.08 8.42
CA ALA A 25 9.79 2.87 9.86
C ALA A 25 10.63 3.92 10.59
N PRO A 26 10.25 4.35 11.80
CA PRO A 26 11.14 5.10 12.67
C PRO A 26 12.37 4.25 12.99
N VAL A 27 13.54 4.87 13.12
CA VAL A 27 14.76 4.17 13.50
C VAL A 27 15.27 4.68 14.84
N TRP A 28 15.67 3.76 15.71
CA TRP A 28 16.21 4.07 17.02
C TRP A 28 17.63 4.66 16.93
N SER A 29 17.98 5.60 17.81
CA SER A 29 19.37 5.93 18.06
C SER A 29 20.11 4.71 18.63
N ALA A 30 21.46 4.69 18.53
CA ALA A 30 22.25 3.54 18.96
C ALA A 30 22.13 3.25 20.47
N ASP A 31 21.97 4.29 21.27
CA ASP A 31 21.77 4.23 22.71
C ASP A 31 20.31 3.96 23.13
N GLY A 32 19.38 3.90 22.15
CA GLY A 32 17.96 3.72 22.42
C GLY A 32 17.26 4.92 23.08
N ALA A 33 17.93 6.08 23.18
CA ALA A 33 17.37 7.26 23.85
C ALA A 33 16.41 8.06 22.95
N SER A 34 16.53 7.94 21.63
CA SER A 34 15.75 8.72 20.66
C SER A 34 15.30 7.88 19.48
N LEU A 35 14.35 8.41 18.74
CA LEU A 35 13.85 7.89 17.47
C LEU A 35 14.01 8.93 16.38
N PHE A 36 14.51 8.52 15.22
CA PHE A 36 14.56 9.32 14.00
C PHE A 36 13.40 8.91 13.09
N PHE A 37 12.75 9.88 12.46
CA PHE A 37 11.63 9.63 11.54
C PHE A 37 11.52 10.72 10.47
N LEU A 38 10.92 10.38 9.35
CA LEU A 38 10.59 11.33 8.30
C LEU A 38 9.20 11.91 8.54
N SER A 39 9.08 13.23 8.41
CA SER A 39 7.80 13.94 8.44
C SER A 39 7.86 15.16 7.54
N GLY A 40 6.89 15.30 6.63
CA GLY A 40 6.96 16.31 5.57
C GLY A 40 8.26 16.13 4.77
N SER A 41 8.95 17.22 4.51
CA SER A 41 10.25 17.23 3.83
C SER A 41 11.45 17.17 4.79
N GLY A 42 11.29 16.69 6.01
CA GLY A 42 12.33 16.74 7.03
C GLY A 42 12.63 15.40 7.71
N LEU A 43 13.86 15.28 8.21
CA LEU A 43 14.26 14.28 9.18
C LEU A 43 14.12 14.89 10.58
N TRP A 44 13.43 14.16 11.45
CA TRP A 44 13.11 14.60 12.81
C TRP A 44 13.64 13.60 13.84
N ALA A 45 13.87 14.08 15.04
CA ALA A 45 14.17 13.27 16.21
C ALA A 45 13.21 13.57 17.34
N VAL A 46 12.85 12.53 18.11
CA VAL A 46 12.07 12.65 19.34
C VAL A 46 12.65 11.73 20.41
N GLY A 47 12.66 12.16 21.65
CA GLY A 47 13.06 11.32 22.78
C GLY A 47 12.16 10.09 22.93
N ALA A 48 12.72 8.94 23.21
CA ALA A 48 11.96 7.70 23.43
C ALA A 48 11.06 7.76 24.68
N ASP A 49 11.38 8.67 25.60
CA ASP A 49 10.60 8.96 26.80
C ASP A 49 9.69 10.20 26.65
N GLY A 50 9.58 10.71 25.40
CA GLY A 50 8.75 11.87 25.07
C GLY A 50 9.56 13.14 24.90
N GLY A 51 8.85 14.27 24.85
CA GLY A 51 9.40 15.59 24.56
C GLY A 51 8.98 16.10 23.18
N ALA A 52 9.29 17.36 22.89
CA ALA A 52 8.97 17.96 21.59
C ALA A 52 9.88 17.37 20.49
N PRO A 53 9.34 16.93 19.33
CA PRO A 53 10.14 16.54 18.20
C PRO A 53 11.00 17.71 17.69
N THR A 54 12.25 17.45 17.34
CA THR A 54 13.18 18.41 16.78
C THR A 54 13.55 18.06 15.35
N ARG A 55 13.54 19.04 14.45
CA ARG A 55 13.97 18.85 13.06
C ARG A 55 15.50 18.84 13.01
N ILE A 56 16.08 17.76 12.50
CA ILE A 56 17.55 17.59 12.41
C ILE A 56 18.09 17.77 11.00
N ALA A 57 17.25 17.57 9.97
CA ALA A 57 17.57 17.90 8.58
C ALA A 57 16.32 18.35 7.84
N GLY A 58 16.49 19.28 6.87
CA GLY A 58 15.45 19.75 5.96
C GLY A 58 15.73 19.34 4.52
N SER A 59 14.76 19.60 3.63
CA SER A 59 14.90 19.34 2.18
C SER A 59 15.16 17.88 1.81
N LEU A 60 14.49 16.96 2.51
CA LEU A 60 14.49 15.54 2.21
C LEU A 60 13.20 15.13 1.47
N ASP A 61 12.76 15.96 0.52
CA ASP A 61 11.53 15.71 -0.23
C ASP A 61 11.60 14.34 -0.93
N GLY A 62 10.55 13.54 -0.76
CA GLY A 62 10.46 12.20 -1.34
C GLY A 62 11.39 11.16 -0.74
N ALA A 63 12.11 11.46 0.37
CA ALA A 63 12.97 10.48 1.03
C ALA A 63 12.14 9.32 1.61
N THR A 64 12.66 8.10 1.44
CA THR A 64 12.03 6.86 1.88
C THR A 64 13.08 5.87 2.44
N GLN A 65 12.61 4.74 2.97
CA GLN A 65 13.46 3.64 3.41
C GLN A 65 14.54 4.04 4.44
N LEU A 66 14.13 4.77 5.48
CA LEU A 66 15.04 5.19 6.54
C LEU A 66 15.70 4.00 7.24
N ARG A 67 17.03 4.04 7.41
CA ARG A 67 17.78 3.03 8.16
C ARG A 67 18.89 3.73 8.96
N ARG A 68 19.36 3.08 10.01
CA ARG A 68 20.50 3.51 10.80
C ARG A 68 21.70 2.60 10.55
N SER A 69 22.90 3.17 10.41
CA SER A 69 24.13 2.39 10.37
C SER A 69 24.37 1.69 11.73
N PRO A 70 25.03 0.52 11.74
CA PRO A 70 25.28 -0.23 12.98
C PRO A 70 26.03 0.57 14.04
N ASP A 71 27.00 1.41 13.64
CA ASP A 71 27.73 2.32 14.52
C ASP A 71 26.90 3.52 15.03
N GLY A 72 25.69 3.69 14.54
CA GLY A 72 24.77 4.77 14.92
C GLY A 72 25.13 6.14 14.38
N ARG A 73 26.18 6.27 13.56
CA ARG A 73 26.66 7.55 13.04
C ARG A 73 25.85 8.09 11.87
N LEU A 74 25.39 7.19 10.99
CA LEU A 74 24.63 7.56 9.80
C LEU A 74 23.16 7.17 9.92
N VAL A 75 22.29 8.05 9.47
CA VAL A 75 20.93 7.73 9.09
C VAL A 75 20.86 7.75 7.58
N THR A 76 20.61 6.61 6.94
CA THR A 76 20.54 6.47 5.49
C THR A 76 19.11 6.44 5.00
N PHE A 77 18.90 6.89 3.77
CA PHE A 77 17.57 6.93 3.12
C PHE A 77 17.74 6.90 1.60
N VAL A 78 16.68 6.53 0.90
CA VAL A 78 16.59 6.62 -0.56
C VAL A 78 15.94 7.95 -0.94
N LYS A 79 16.53 8.66 -1.92
CA LYS A 79 16.04 9.95 -2.41
C LYS A 79 16.11 9.99 -3.93
N GLY A 80 15.10 10.62 -4.56
CA GLY A 80 15.04 10.81 -6.01
C GLY A 80 16.19 11.63 -6.56
N VAL A 81 16.70 11.22 -7.71
CA VAL A 81 17.72 11.94 -8.50
C VAL A 81 17.32 11.88 -9.97
N PRO A 82 17.85 12.75 -10.84
CA PRO A 82 17.61 12.63 -12.27
C PRO A 82 17.98 11.23 -12.78
N GLY A 83 17.01 10.55 -13.39
CA GLY A 83 17.20 9.19 -13.94
C GLY A 83 16.99 8.05 -12.93
N GLY A 84 16.46 8.32 -11.74
CA GLY A 84 16.17 7.26 -10.77
C GLY A 84 16.14 7.73 -9.33
N ASN A 85 16.69 6.91 -8.45
CA ASN A 85 16.92 7.26 -7.06
C ASN A 85 18.23 6.67 -6.55
N ASP A 86 18.76 7.24 -5.48
CA ASP A 86 20.01 6.79 -4.85
C ASP A 86 19.90 6.78 -3.34
N ILE A 87 20.91 6.13 -2.71
CA ILE A 87 21.05 6.12 -1.26
C ILE A 87 21.87 7.33 -0.83
N PHE A 88 21.33 8.05 0.14
CA PHE A 88 21.97 9.15 0.83
C PHE A 88 22.17 8.79 2.30
N GLY A 89 23.10 9.48 2.94
CA GLY A 89 23.35 9.38 4.36
C GLY A 89 23.42 10.75 5.00
N TRP A 90 22.72 10.91 6.13
CA TRP A 90 22.87 12.05 7.03
C TRP A 90 23.82 11.65 8.15
N ASP A 91 24.96 12.33 8.27
CA ASP A 91 25.91 12.13 9.37
C ASP A 91 25.42 12.92 10.59
N LEU A 92 25.10 12.21 11.66
CA LEU A 92 24.54 12.78 12.89
C LEU A 92 25.58 13.64 13.66
N THR A 93 26.88 13.42 13.42
CA THR A 93 27.96 14.16 14.08
C THR A 93 28.29 15.47 13.34
N SER A 94 28.58 15.34 12.04
CA SER A 94 28.93 16.52 11.21
C SER A 94 27.71 17.33 10.77
N LYS A 95 26.50 16.77 10.90
CA LYS A 95 25.22 17.34 10.43
C LYS A 95 25.24 17.66 8.93
N THR A 96 25.81 16.76 8.14
CA THR A 96 25.91 16.89 6.68
C THR A 96 25.25 15.72 5.96
N GLU A 97 24.61 16.04 4.84
CA GLU A 97 24.10 15.03 3.89
C GLU A 97 25.21 14.70 2.88
N ARG A 98 25.29 13.43 2.50
CA ARG A 98 26.11 13.00 1.37
C ARG A 98 25.42 11.90 0.58
N ARG A 99 25.61 11.90 -0.73
CA ARG A 99 25.17 10.81 -1.62
C ARG A 99 26.15 9.63 -1.47
N ILE A 100 25.61 8.43 -1.22
CA ILE A 100 26.41 7.21 -1.02
C ILE A 100 26.45 6.38 -2.30
N SER A 101 25.33 6.21 -3.00
CA SER A 101 25.30 5.52 -4.29
C SER A 101 25.17 6.49 -5.47
N THR A 102 25.66 6.08 -6.64
CA THR A 102 25.60 6.86 -7.90
C THR A 102 25.27 5.93 -9.07
N LEU A 103 24.28 5.05 -8.88
CA LEU A 103 24.02 3.98 -9.84
C LEU A 103 23.17 4.44 -11.04
N SER A 104 22.45 5.56 -10.93
CA SER A 104 21.57 6.07 -12.01
C SER A 104 20.54 5.03 -12.48
N GLY A 105 19.81 4.44 -11.54
CA GLY A 105 18.72 3.50 -11.73
C GLY A 105 17.79 3.56 -10.53
N GLN A 106 16.80 2.68 -10.46
CA GLN A 106 15.93 2.59 -9.30
C GLN A 106 16.58 1.70 -8.23
N VAL A 107 16.77 2.22 -7.02
CA VAL A 107 17.07 1.44 -5.83
C VAL A 107 15.76 0.98 -5.22
N ARG A 108 15.44 -0.30 -5.36
CA ARG A 108 14.19 -0.87 -4.84
C ARG A 108 14.28 -1.22 -3.37
N SER A 109 15.41 -1.76 -2.96
CA SER A 109 15.66 -2.19 -1.58
C SER A 109 17.15 -2.17 -1.28
N TYR A 110 17.51 -2.01 -0.01
CA TYR A 110 18.91 -2.08 0.41
C TYR A 110 19.06 -2.57 1.84
N SER A 111 20.26 -3.03 2.18
CA SER A 111 20.67 -3.47 3.52
C SER A 111 22.11 -3.04 3.80
N ILE A 112 22.38 -2.53 5.00
CA ILE A 112 23.71 -2.11 5.44
C ILE A 112 24.43 -3.32 6.02
N SER A 113 25.72 -3.50 5.69
CA SER A 113 26.55 -4.56 6.27
C SER A 113 26.69 -4.40 7.78
N PRO A 114 26.90 -5.48 8.54
CA PRO A 114 27.05 -5.43 10.00
C PRO A 114 28.18 -4.53 10.50
N ASP A 115 29.23 -4.35 9.71
CA ASP A 115 30.36 -3.45 10.01
C ASP A 115 30.12 -2.00 9.55
N GLY A 116 28.98 -1.71 8.89
CA GLY A 116 28.61 -0.38 8.39
C GLY A 116 29.41 0.12 7.19
N ARG A 117 30.33 -0.69 6.62
CA ARG A 117 31.25 -0.26 5.56
C ARG A 117 30.69 -0.45 4.16
N SER A 118 29.68 -1.31 4.00
CA SER A 118 29.09 -1.64 2.72
C SER A 118 27.55 -1.60 2.77
N ILE A 119 26.95 -1.34 1.61
CA ILE A 119 25.51 -1.44 1.40
C ILE A 119 25.29 -2.42 0.26
N ALA A 120 24.51 -3.47 0.49
CA ALA A 120 23.94 -4.30 -0.56
C ALA A 120 22.62 -3.68 -0.99
N LEU A 121 22.39 -3.52 -2.28
CA LEU A 121 21.16 -2.93 -2.84
C LEU A 121 20.72 -3.64 -4.12
N ALA A 122 19.43 -3.62 -4.40
CA ALA A 122 18.86 -4.06 -5.67
C ALA A 122 18.61 -2.84 -6.56
N SER A 123 19.11 -2.88 -7.81
CA SER A 123 18.94 -1.81 -8.79
C SER A 123 18.77 -2.35 -10.21
N ASP A 124 17.89 -1.68 -10.97
CA ASP A 124 17.57 -1.96 -12.37
C ASP A 124 18.49 -1.25 -13.38
N ARG A 125 19.58 -0.64 -12.95
CA ARG A 125 20.52 0.14 -13.77
C ARG A 125 20.88 -0.53 -15.12
N ASN A 126 20.95 -1.85 -15.17
CA ASN A 126 21.33 -2.60 -16.35
C ASN A 126 20.15 -3.30 -17.05
N GLY A 127 18.93 -2.85 -16.81
CA GLY A 127 17.69 -3.35 -17.44
C GLY A 127 16.98 -4.46 -16.68
N SER A 128 17.70 -5.26 -15.85
CA SER A 128 17.14 -6.19 -14.86
C SER A 128 17.56 -5.75 -13.46
N GLU A 129 16.75 -6.11 -12.46
CA GLU A 129 17.13 -5.85 -11.08
C GLU A 129 18.22 -6.84 -10.65
N ASP A 130 19.37 -6.32 -10.27
CA ASP A 130 20.52 -7.07 -9.79
C ASP A 130 20.99 -6.54 -8.43
N ILE A 131 21.70 -7.40 -7.71
CA ILE A 131 22.33 -7.03 -6.44
C ILE A 131 23.68 -6.38 -6.69
N TRP A 132 23.84 -5.21 -6.12
CA TRP A 132 25.05 -4.41 -6.09
C TRP A 132 25.56 -4.29 -4.66
N VAL A 133 26.87 -4.21 -4.49
CA VAL A 133 27.51 -3.85 -3.22
C VAL A 133 28.23 -2.53 -3.41
N VAL A 134 27.89 -1.55 -2.57
CA VAL A 134 28.45 -0.19 -2.60
C VAL A 134 29.27 0.04 -1.34
N ASN A 135 30.49 0.53 -1.48
CA ASN A 135 31.32 0.97 -0.37
C ASN A 135 30.78 2.31 0.18
N VAL A 136 30.53 2.36 1.48
CA VAL A 136 29.94 3.55 2.12
C VAL A 136 30.89 4.74 2.12
N ALA A 137 32.20 4.54 2.15
CA ALA A 137 33.19 5.63 2.26
C ALA A 137 33.39 6.41 0.96
N ASP A 138 33.50 5.71 -0.17
CA ASP A 138 33.87 6.28 -1.48
C ASP A 138 32.82 6.11 -2.56
N GLY A 139 31.73 5.35 -2.28
CA GLY A 139 30.66 5.09 -3.26
C GLY A 139 31.02 4.07 -4.35
N ALA A 140 32.19 3.43 -4.27
CA ALA A 140 32.60 2.41 -5.23
C ALA A 140 31.57 1.26 -5.25
N ALA A 141 30.99 0.99 -6.43
CA ALA A 141 29.93 0.03 -6.60
C ALA A 141 30.37 -1.20 -7.41
N ARG A 142 29.99 -2.38 -6.96
CA ARG A 142 30.21 -3.65 -7.65
C ARG A 142 28.90 -4.37 -7.85
N ARG A 143 28.58 -4.75 -9.08
CA ARG A 143 27.49 -5.70 -9.39
C ARG A 143 27.94 -7.10 -8.99
N ILE A 144 27.16 -7.79 -8.16
CA ILE A 144 27.49 -9.14 -7.68
C ILE A 144 26.61 -10.21 -8.29
N THR A 145 25.41 -9.85 -8.79
CA THR A 145 24.58 -10.76 -9.60
C THR A 145 24.44 -10.27 -11.03
N ASN A 146 24.15 -11.18 -11.93
CA ASN A 146 23.94 -10.91 -13.37
C ASN A 146 22.97 -11.97 -13.91
N SER A 147 21.69 -11.81 -13.58
CA SER A 147 20.62 -12.74 -13.96
C SER A 147 19.70 -12.09 -14.99
N PRO A 148 19.13 -12.83 -15.94
CA PRO A 148 18.00 -12.35 -16.74
C PRO A 148 16.71 -12.26 -15.92
N LEU A 149 16.71 -12.79 -14.70
CA LEU A 149 15.64 -12.72 -13.71
C LEU A 149 15.88 -11.52 -12.76
N TYR A 150 15.04 -11.35 -11.77
CA TYR A 150 15.10 -10.21 -10.86
C TYR A 150 15.69 -10.65 -9.51
N ASP A 151 16.86 -10.14 -9.19
CA ASP A 151 17.50 -10.35 -7.89
C ASP A 151 17.23 -9.14 -7.00
N VAL A 152 16.48 -9.36 -5.91
CA VAL A 152 15.94 -8.28 -5.05
C VAL A 152 16.08 -8.61 -3.57
N PHE A 153 15.77 -7.64 -2.70
CA PHE A 153 15.72 -7.77 -1.25
C PHE A 153 17.00 -8.33 -0.61
N PRO A 154 18.16 -7.67 -0.81
CA PRO A 154 19.41 -8.11 -0.20
C PRO A 154 19.34 -8.02 1.32
N SER A 155 19.90 -9.05 1.99
CA SER A 155 20.06 -9.12 3.44
C SER A 155 21.41 -9.71 3.78
N TRP A 156 22.15 -9.08 4.70
CA TRP A 156 23.45 -9.58 5.13
C TRP A 156 23.32 -10.68 6.18
N THR A 157 24.25 -11.64 6.16
CA THR A 157 24.49 -12.47 7.34
C THR A 157 25.10 -11.63 8.46
N PRO A 158 24.87 -11.96 9.75
CA PRO A 158 25.38 -11.17 10.88
C PRO A 158 26.90 -11.05 10.93
N ASP A 159 27.62 -12.03 10.38
CA ASP A 159 29.09 -12.01 10.26
C ASP A 159 29.61 -11.23 9.04
N GLY A 160 28.69 -10.71 8.17
CA GLY A 160 29.02 -9.99 6.96
C GLY A 160 29.64 -10.84 5.84
N SER A 161 29.74 -12.14 6.00
CA SER A 161 30.41 -13.02 5.04
C SER A 161 29.58 -13.32 3.80
N LYS A 162 28.25 -13.17 3.88
CA LYS A 162 27.29 -13.44 2.80
C LYS A 162 26.22 -12.36 2.67
N VAL A 163 25.69 -12.25 1.45
CA VAL A 163 24.49 -11.51 1.12
C VAL A 163 23.44 -12.52 0.65
N LEU A 164 22.31 -12.60 1.35
CA LEU A 164 21.13 -13.30 0.88
C LEU A 164 20.34 -12.38 -0.03
N PHE A 165 19.67 -12.95 -1.02
CA PHE A 165 18.74 -12.21 -1.90
C PHE A 165 17.64 -13.13 -2.40
N THR A 166 16.54 -12.57 -2.81
CA THR A 166 15.43 -13.29 -3.45
C THR A 166 15.56 -13.15 -4.96
N ARG A 167 15.53 -14.27 -5.68
CA ARG A 167 15.43 -14.30 -7.14
C ARG A 167 13.98 -14.56 -7.53
N LEU A 168 13.41 -13.68 -8.32
CA LEU A 168 12.06 -13.78 -8.84
C LEU A 168 12.12 -14.29 -10.27
N ASP A 169 11.22 -15.22 -10.64
CA ASP A 169 11.05 -15.61 -12.02
C ASP A 169 10.44 -14.47 -12.88
N ALA A 170 10.37 -14.70 -14.21
CA ALA A 170 9.81 -13.71 -15.12
C ALA A 170 8.32 -13.40 -14.86
N ARG A 171 7.61 -14.28 -14.16
CA ARG A 171 6.20 -14.12 -13.78
C ARG A 171 6.02 -13.51 -12.39
N TRP A 172 7.13 -13.36 -11.64
CA TRP A 172 7.14 -12.95 -10.24
C TRP A 172 6.34 -13.89 -9.30
N VAL A 173 6.19 -15.13 -9.70
CA VAL A 173 5.44 -16.17 -8.97
C VAL A 173 6.38 -17.05 -8.17
N ASP A 174 7.48 -17.50 -8.80
CA ASP A 174 8.47 -18.34 -8.17
C ASP A 174 9.53 -17.48 -7.50
N HIS A 175 9.71 -17.65 -6.20
CA HIS A 175 10.66 -16.94 -5.37
C HIS A 175 11.65 -17.90 -4.74
N ASP A 176 12.87 -17.88 -5.21
CA ASP A 176 13.96 -18.65 -4.60
C ASP A 176 14.88 -17.71 -3.80
N VAL A 177 15.31 -18.16 -2.63
CA VAL A 177 16.29 -17.44 -1.80
C VAL A 177 17.67 -18.01 -2.03
N TYR A 178 18.58 -17.13 -2.43
CA TYR A 178 19.99 -17.47 -2.65
C TYR A 178 20.90 -16.72 -1.68
N GLU A 179 22.12 -17.21 -1.52
CA GLU A 179 23.21 -16.50 -0.88
C GLU A 179 24.47 -16.49 -1.73
N MET A 180 25.31 -15.48 -1.55
CA MET A 180 26.62 -15.38 -2.17
C MET A 180 27.58 -14.52 -1.36
N ALA A 181 28.87 -14.57 -1.67
CA ALA A 181 29.84 -13.65 -1.10
C ALA A 181 29.59 -12.20 -1.58
N PRO A 182 29.84 -11.16 -0.76
CA PRO A 182 29.69 -9.77 -1.17
C PRO A 182 30.68 -9.34 -2.27
N THR A 183 31.68 -10.16 -2.53
CA THR A 183 32.64 -10.00 -3.63
C THR A 183 32.17 -10.60 -4.96
N GLY A 184 30.99 -11.27 -4.96
CA GLY A 184 30.49 -12.04 -6.10
C GLY A 184 31.01 -13.48 -6.09
N GLY A 185 30.71 -14.24 -7.15
CA GLY A 185 31.14 -15.65 -7.30
C GLY A 185 29.98 -16.63 -7.30
N ALA A 186 30.19 -17.83 -6.76
CA ALA A 186 29.17 -18.87 -6.75
C ALA A 186 27.97 -18.50 -5.87
N ILE A 187 26.77 -18.77 -6.38
CA ILE A 187 25.51 -18.64 -5.64
C ILE A 187 25.09 -20.01 -5.09
N ARG A 188 24.51 -20.02 -3.90
CA ARG A 188 23.93 -21.22 -3.27
C ARG A 188 22.45 -21.00 -3.03
N LEU A 189 21.61 -21.95 -3.47
CA LEU A 189 20.20 -21.96 -3.13
C LEU A 189 20.06 -22.24 -1.62
N VAL A 190 19.34 -21.39 -0.92
CA VAL A 190 19.04 -21.51 0.51
C VAL A 190 17.63 -22.07 0.71
N LEU A 191 16.66 -21.54 -0.03
CA LEU A 191 15.26 -21.94 0.05
C LEU A 191 14.64 -21.81 -1.35
N GLY A 192 14.09 -22.93 -1.86
CA GLY A 192 13.22 -22.95 -3.01
C GLY A 192 11.78 -23.14 -2.53
N ASP A 193 10.90 -22.21 -2.86
CA ASP A 193 9.51 -22.27 -2.41
C ASP A 193 8.59 -21.72 -3.50
N LYS A 194 8.48 -22.50 -4.56
CA LYS A 194 7.94 -22.06 -5.84
C LYS A 194 6.49 -21.61 -5.81
N ASP A 195 5.63 -22.04 -4.97
CA ASP A 195 4.20 -21.75 -5.12
C ASP A 195 3.61 -20.94 -3.95
N PHE A 196 4.43 -20.54 -2.97
CA PHE A 196 3.92 -20.09 -1.68
C PHE A 196 4.43 -18.73 -1.18
N PHE A 197 5.34 -18.09 -1.91
CA PHE A 197 5.73 -16.72 -1.60
C PHE A 197 4.64 -15.76 -2.04
N ASP A 198 4.33 -14.81 -1.17
CA ASP A 198 3.36 -13.78 -1.45
C ASP A 198 4.02 -12.62 -2.20
N TYR A 199 3.76 -12.48 -3.49
CA TYR A 199 4.30 -11.40 -4.31
C TYR A 199 3.33 -10.22 -4.47
N ARG A 200 2.08 -10.32 -3.97
CA ARG A 200 1.00 -9.38 -4.27
C ARG A 200 0.90 -8.15 -3.38
N GLN A 201 1.60 -8.09 -2.28
CA GLN A 201 1.43 -7.01 -1.31
C GLN A 201 2.49 -5.89 -1.30
N GLY A 202 3.05 -5.44 -2.44
CA GLY A 202 3.95 -4.28 -2.53
C GLY A 202 5.27 -4.43 -1.76
N ALA A 203 6.00 -3.38 -1.48
CA ALA A 203 7.39 -3.34 -1.01
C ALA A 203 7.72 -4.07 0.31
N SER A 204 6.79 -4.78 0.92
CA SER A 204 7.00 -5.57 2.15
C SER A 204 7.43 -7.01 1.89
N PHE A 205 7.59 -7.40 0.62
CA PHE A 205 7.72 -8.79 0.16
C PHE A 205 9.14 -9.25 0.04
N GLY A 206 9.29 -10.55 0.18
CA GLY A 206 10.54 -11.22 -0.05
C GLY A 206 11.64 -10.86 0.95
N PHE A 207 11.30 -10.17 2.05
CA PHE A 207 12.25 -9.97 3.13
C PHE A 207 12.59 -11.31 3.76
N VAL A 208 13.73 -11.81 3.35
CA VAL A 208 14.41 -12.83 4.10
C VAL A 208 15.34 -12.12 5.07
N SER A 209 15.20 -12.41 6.35
CA SER A 209 16.13 -11.90 7.36
C SER A 209 16.78 -13.07 8.09
N VAL A 210 18.08 -12.93 8.33
CA VAL A 210 18.86 -13.91 9.10
C VAL A 210 18.75 -13.57 10.57
N SER A 211 18.59 -14.59 11.43
CA SER A 211 18.63 -14.42 12.88
C SER A 211 19.97 -13.86 13.34
N PRO A 212 20.04 -13.11 14.45
CA PRO A 212 21.28 -12.53 14.95
C PRO A 212 22.41 -13.55 15.20
N ASP A 213 22.09 -14.81 15.45
CA ASP A 213 23.08 -15.90 15.60
C ASP A 213 23.55 -16.51 14.26
N GLY A 214 23.01 -16.05 13.13
CA GLY A 214 23.39 -16.50 11.79
C GLY A 214 22.86 -17.88 11.38
N ARG A 215 21.97 -18.50 12.16
CA ARG A 215 21.59 -19.92 11.95
C ARG A 215 20.22 -20.12 11.30
N THR A 216 19.34 -19.15 11.39
CA THR A 216 17.94 -19.28 10.98
C THR A 216 17.56 -18.16 10.04
N ILE A 217 16.79 -18.46 9.02
CA ILE A 217 16.14 -17.47 8.15
C ILE A 217 14.67 -17.32 8.51
N LEU A 218 14.21 -16.09 8.50
CA LEU A 218 12.79 -15.70 8.63
C LEU A 218 12.29 -15.24 7.28
N PHE A 219 11.16 -15.76 6.83
CA PHE A 219 10.54 -15.42 5.55
C PHE A 219 9.02 -15.53 5.63
N ARG A 220 8.32 -14.92 4.69
CA ARG A 220 6.86 -14.95 4.61
C ARG A 220 6.39 -15.94 3.55
N SER A 221 5.31 -16.70 3.82
CA SER A 221 4.74 -17.65 2.88
C SER A 221 3.24 -17.82 3.09
N GLN A 222 2.50 -18.05 2.00
CA GLN A 222 1.06 -18.33 2.00
C GLN A 222 0.71 -19.83 2.04
N ARG A 223 1.69 -20.72 2.22
CA ARG A 223 1.45 -22.18 2.20
C ARG A 223 0.45 -22.70 3.24
N SER A 224 0.17 -21.90 4.29
CA SER A 224 -0.87 -22.22 5.28
C SER A 224 -2.27 -21.76 4.89
N GLY A 225 -2.44 -21.11 3.74
CA GLY A 225 -3.67 -20.45 3.32
C GLY A 225 -3.77 -18.98 3.80
N TRP A 226 -2.77 -18.51 4.56
CA TRP A 226 -2.62 -17.13 5.03
C TRP A 226 -1.19 -16.69 4.85
N ALA A 227 -0.97 -15.42 4.57
CA ALA A 227 0.36 -14.84 4.46
C ALA A 227 1.00 -14.73 5.85
N THR A 228 1.73 -15.76 6.28
CA THR A 228 2.32 -15.89 7.62
C THR A 228 3.84 -16.02 7.57
N TYR A 229 4.49 -15.81 8.73
CA TYR A 229 5.93 -15.95 8.84
C TYR A 229 6.34 -17.39 9.17
N TRP A 230 7.43 -17.78 8.52
CA TRP A 230 8.06 -19.10 8.60
C TRP A 230 9.53 -18.93 8.90
N VAL A 231 10.12 -19.93 9.49
CA VAL A 231 11.56 -20.02 9.73
C VAL A 231 12.12 -21.32 9.19
N ALA A 232 13.36 -21.27 8.70
CA ALA A 232 14.12 -22.43 8.26
C ALA A 232 15.60 -22.31 8.68
N PRO A 233 16.32 -23.43 8.88
CA PRO A 233 17.75 -23.37 9.09
C PRO A 233 18.48 -22.77 7.88
N LEU A 234 19.40 -21.84 8.07
CA LEU A 234 20.19 -21.23 6.98
C LEU A 234 21.05 -22.29 6.27
N ALA A 235 21.48 -23.31 6.97
CA ALA A 235 22.21 -24.45 6.40
C ALA A 235 21.37 -25.38 5.52
N GLY A 236 20.05 -25.15 5.46
CA GLY A 236 19.07 -26.01 4.80
C GLY A 236 18.29 -26.87 5.80
N GLY A 237 17.06 -27.20 5.45
CA GLY A 237 16.14 -27.98 6.28
C GLY A 237 14.68 -27.60 6.05
N ALA A 238 13.75 -28.34 6.63
CA ALA A 238 12.33 -28.12 6.45
C ALA A 238 11.88 -26.80 7.13
N PRO A 239 11.16 -25.93 6.41
CA PRO A 239 10.54 -24.75 6.99
C PRO A 239 9.45 -25.11 7.99
N ARG A 240 9.30 -24.31 9.04
CA ARG A 240 8.18 -24.38 9.98
C ARG A 240 7.51 -23.03 10.15
N GLN A 241 6.20 -23.04 10.34
CA GLN A 241 5.43 -21.85 10.63
C GLN A 241 5.79 -21.31 12.01
N LEU A 242 6.02 -19.98 12.11
CA LEU A 242 6.50 -19.37 13.35
C LEU A 242 5.35 -19.13 14.34
N ALA A 243 4.27 -18.49 13.88
CA ALA A 243 3.10 -18.16 14.68
C ALA A 243 1.83 -18.51 13.89
N PRO A 244 1.32 -19.77 13.99
CA PRO A 244 0.12 -20.18 13.27
C PRO A 244 -1.11 -19.38 13.70
N GLU A 245 -1.76 -18.70 12.75
CA GLU A 245 -3.04 -18.01 12.94
C GLU A 245 -3.77 -17.81 11.61
N ALA A 246 -5.10 -17.69 11.66
CA ALA A 246 -5.94 -17.38 10.50
C ALA A 246 -5.97 -15.85 10.27
N ALA A 247 -4.82 -15.28 9.95
CA ALA A 247 -4.63 -13.84 9.71
C ALA A 247 -3.37 -13.62 8.85
N ASP A 248 -3.40 -12.56 8.04
CA ASP A 248 -2.21 -12.14 7.32
C ASP A 248 -1.25 -11.41 8.26
N GLN A 249 0.02 -11.82 8.21
CA GLN A 249 1.10 -11.27 9.01
C GLN A 249 2.01 -10.40 8.13
N SER A 250 2.55 -9.33 8.68
CA SER A 250 3.45 -8.41 7.99
C SER A 250 4.53 -7.85 8.92
N ASP A 251 5.55 -7.23 8.34
CA ASP A 251 6.57 -6.41 9.01
C ASP A 251 7.31 -7.12 10.17
N ALA A 252 7.69 -8.40 9.99
CA ALA A 252 8.39 -9.15 11.04
C ALA A 252 9.85 -8.71 11.21
N ARG A 253 10.31 -8.70 12.47
CA ARG A 253 11.68 -8.35 12.88
C ARG A 253 12.16 -9.25 14.01
N TRP A 254 13.38 -9.73 13.89
CA TRP A 254 14.08 -10.38 15.01
C TRP A 254 14.33 -9.40 16.14
N SER A 255 14.20 -9.83 17.39
CA SER A 255 14.76 -9.10 18.53
C SER A 255 16.29 -9.06 18.44
N PRO A 256 16.96 -8.05 19.03
CA PRO A 256 18.41 -7.93 18.95
C PRO A 256 19.17 -9.16 19.47
N ASP A 257 18.63 -9.86 20.46
CA ASP A 257 19.17 -11.10 21.03
C ASP A 257 18.80 -12.37 20.25
N GLY A 258 17.93 -12.24 19.21
CA GLY A 258 17.45 -13.36 18.42
C GLY A 258 16.43 -14.26 19.12
N ALA A 259 16.03 -13.96 20.35
CA ALA A 259 15.15 -14.82 21.14
C ALA A 259 13.68 -14.73 20.74
N GLN A 260 13.27 -13.63 20.10
CA GLN A 260 11.89 -13.34 19.73
C GLN A 260 11.80 -12.73 18.34
N VAL A 261 10.58 -12.77 17.77
CA VAL A 261 10.22 -12.08 16.54
C VAL A 261 8.97 -11.23 16.82
N LEU A 262 9.02 -9.93 16.53
CA LEU A 262 7.81 -9.12 16.41
C LEU A 262 7.22 -9.28 15.03
N PHE A 263 5.90 -9.10 14.90
CA PHE A 263 5.20 -9.00 13.63
C PHE A 263 3.86 -8.29 13.80
N LEU A 264 3.31 -7.83 12.70
CA LEU A 264 1.97 -7.27 12.64
C LEU A 264 0.98 -8.34 12.16
N SER A 265 -0.21 -8.37 12.74
CA SER A 265 -1.26 -9.35 12.42
C SER A 265 -2.56 -8.63 12.10
N MET A 266 -3.12 -8.90 10.91
CA MET A 266 -4.34 -8.29 10.39
C MET A 266 -5.55 -9.18 10.67
N THR A 267 -6.51 -8.67 11.42
CA THR A 267 -7.78 -9.37 11.69
C THR A 267 -8.95 -8.40 11.54
N ASN A 268 -9.89 -8.71 10.67
CA ASN A 268 -11.07 -7.87 10.44
C ASN A 268 -10.73 -6.39 10.17
N GLY A 269 -9.70 -6.12 9.36
CA GLY A 269 -9.26 -4.77 9.04
C GLY A 269 -8.50 -4.03 10.14
N THR A 270 -8.35 -4.61 11.34
CA THR A 270 -7.54 -4.08 12.45
C THR A 270 -6.16 -4.72 12.46
N GLN A 271 -5.10 -3.94 12.61
CA GLN A 271 -3.72 -4.44 12.64
C GLN A 271 -3.12 -4.30 14.03
N SER A 272 -2.76 -5.43 14.64
CA SER A 272 -2.17 -5.55 15.97
C SER A 272 -0.67 -5.82 15.90
N LEU A 273 0.08 -5.42 16.93
CA LEU A 273 1.48 -5.78 17.14
C LEU A 273 1.57 -7.01 18.04
N LYS A 274 2.24 -8.03 17.57
CA LYS A 274 2.46 -9.29 18.30
C LYS A 274 3.94 -9.63 18.40
N VAL A 275 4.27 -10.45 19.38
CA VAL A 275 5.61 -11.01 19.60
C VAL A 275 5.49 -12.52 19.85
N VAL A 276 6.38 -13.29 19.23
CA VAL A 276 6.45 -14.75 19.37
C VAL A 276 7.88 -15.17 19.69
N PRO A 277 8.10 -16.22 20.50
CA PRO A 277 9.44 -16.80 20.66
C PRO A 277 10.04 -17.26 19.31
N ALA A 278 11.33 -17.10 19.10
CA ALA A 278 12.02 -17.55 17.87
C ALA A 278 11.85 -19.06 17.59
N VAL A 279 11.65 -19.84 18.65
CA VAL A 279 11.30 -21.27 18.54
C VAL A 279 9.87 -21.51 18.07
N GLY A 280 9.07 -20.46 17.89
CA GLY A 280 7.68 -20.52 17.47
C GLY A 280 6.70 -20.81 18.60
N GLY A 281 5.41 -20.87 18.25
CA GLY A 281 4.32 -21.15 19.18
C GLY A 281 3.25 -20.04 19.21
N SER A 282 2.59 -19.89 20.36
CA SER A 282 1.56 -18.87 20.55
C SER A 282 2.16 -17.47 20.63
N ALA A 283 1.71 -16.58 19.77
CA ALA A 283 2.11 -15.19 19.81
C ALA A 283 1.37 -14.41 20.92
N ARG A 284 2.10 -13.54 21.60
CA ARG A 284 1.54 -12.60 22.57
C ARG A 284 1.27 -11.26 21.90
N THR A 285 0.09 -10.71 22.11
CA THR A 285 -0.26 -9.36 21.67
C THR A 285 0.41 -8.32 22.56
N VAL A 286 1.18 -7.41 21.97
CA VAL A 286 1.80 -6.25 22.64
C VAL A 286 0.90 -5.04 22.55
N VAL A 287 0.33 -4.80 21.35
CA VAL A 287 -0.60 -3.69 21.09
C VAL A 287 -1.82 -4.22 20.33
N ALA A 288 -3.00 -4.02 20.93
CA ALA A 288 -4.30 -4.27 20.30
C ALA A 288 -5.08 -2.94 20.27
N PRO A 289 -5.14 -2.24 19.14
CA PRO A 289 -5.72 -0.89 19.10
C PRO A 289 -7.26 -0.87 19.23
N GLY A 290 -7.92 -2.04 19.20
CA GLY A 290 -9.38 -2.14 19.11
C GLY A 290 -9.88 -1.80 17.71
N VAL A 291 -9.74 -0.54 17.30
CA VAL A 291 -9.94 -0.06 15.92
C VAL A 291 -8.70 0.74 15.53
N GLY A 292 -7.96 0.29 14.53
CA GLY A 292 -6.76 0.99 14.06
C GLY A 292 -5.72 0.10 13.41
N MET A 293 -4.69 0.76 12.93
CA MET A 293 -3.59 0.16 12.18
C MET A 293 -2.27 0.45 12.88
N VAL A 294 -1.69 -0.56 13.51
CA VAL A 294 -0.28 -0.54 13.91
C VAL A 294 0.57 -0.75 12.65
N ALA A 295 1.61 0.01 12.49
CA ALA A 295 2.52 -0.09 11.36
C ALA A 295 3.96 0.22 11.78
N ARG A 296 4.94 -0.20 10.96
CA ARG A 296 6.33 0.24 11.08
C ARG A 296 6.95 -0.05 12.44
N ALA A 297 6.73 -1.26 12.95
CA ALA A 297 7.24 -1.67 14.25
C ALA A 297 8.74 -1.97 14.22
N GLU A 298 9.50 -1.50 15.24
CA GLU A 298 10.94 -1.70 15.33
C GLU A 298 11.36 -1.89 16.79
N TRP A 299 12.28 -2.86 17.04
CA TRP A 299 12.87 -3.09 18.35
C TRP A 299 13.82 -1.97 18.75
N SER A 300 13.83 -1.58 20.02
CA SER A 300 14.93 -0.81 20.59
C SER A 300 16.23 -1.65 20.60
N PRO A 301 17.41 -1.01 20.56
CA PRO A 301 18.69 -1.74 20.54
C PRO A 301 18.89 -2.72 21.70
N ASP A 302 18.28 -2.44 22.85
CA ASP A 302 18.33 -3.31 24.04
C ASP A 302 17.24 -4.40 24.07
N GLY A 303 16.34 -4.43 23.05
CA GLY A 303 15.23 -5.38 22.96
C GLY A 303 14.10 -5.19 23.98
N ARG A 304 14.14 -4.14 24.80
CA ARG A 304 13.17 -3.94 25.88
C ARG A 304 11.93 -3.15 25.46
N ARG A 305 12.03 -2.39 24.39
CA ARG A 305 10.96 -1.52 23.87
C ARG A 305 10.73 -1.79 22.39
N ILE A 306 9.54 -1.43 21.92
CA ILE A 306 9.16 -1.47 20.51
C ILE A 306 8.56 -0.11 20.17
N SER A 307 9.10 0.56 19.14
CA SER A 307 8.49 1.73 18.52
C SER A 307 7.57 1.30 17.39
N TYR A 308 6.49 2.04 17.16
CA TYR A 308 5.55 1.78 16.09
C TYR A 308 4.72 3.03 15.76
N ALA A 309 4.13 3.05 14.57
CA ALA A 309 3.13 4.01 14.19
C ALA A 309 1.73 3.44 14.46
N LEU A 310 0.80 4.27 14.91
CA LEU A 310 -0.60 3.91 15.11
C LEU A 310 -1.51 5.02 14.58
N GLY A 311 -2.44 4.63 13.71
CA GLY A 311 -3.52 5.47 13.21
C GLY A 311 -4.85 4.74 13.21
N SER A 312 -5.93 5.45 12.91
CA SER A 312 -7.28 4.89 12.80
C SER A 312 -8.10 5.66 11.74
N PRO A 313 -9.32 5.28 11.41
CA PRO A 313 -10.16 6.04 10.49
C PRO A 313 -10.39 7.50 10.89
N THR A 314 -10.28 7.82 12.18
CA THR A 314 -10.50 9.15 12.74
C THR A 314 -9.26 9.76 13.40
N LYS A 315 -8.10 9.12 13.27
CA LYS A 315 -6.85 9.60 13.86
C LYS A 315 -5.71 9.42 12.88
N ALA A 316 -4.96 10.50 12.65
CA ALA A 316 -3.72 10.43 11.91
C ALA A 316 -2.72 9.48 12.56
N GLN A 317 -1.78 8.97 11.77
CA GLN A 317 -0.71 8.13 12.26
C GLN A 317 0.26 8.92 13.14
N ASP A 318 0.41 8.52 14.39
CA ASP A 318 1.37 9.03 15.35
C ASP A 318 2.36 7.96 15.79
N LEU A 319 3.51 8.40 16.29
CA LEU A 319 4.59 7.54 16.78
C LEU A 319 4.37 7.19 18.26
N TYR A 320 4.55 5.92 18.58
CA TYR A 320 4.41 5.37 19.93
C TYR A 320 5.61 4.50 20.29
N VAL A 321 5.81 4.32 21.59
CA VAL A 321 6.70 3.32 22.18
C VAL A 321 5.94 2.52 23.22
N ALA A 322 6.10 1.19 23.17
CA ALA A 322 5.61 0.26 24.19
C ALA A 322 6.76 -0.54 24.79
N ALA A 323 6.62 -1.02 26.01
CA ALA A 323 7.49 -2.05 26.54
C ALA A 323 7.28 -3.35 25.73
N ALA A 324 8.36 -4.05 25.41
CA ALA A 324 8.27 -5.33 24.69
C ALA A 324 7.48 -6.38 25.48
N SER A 325 7.42 -6.29 26.80
CA SER A 325 6.59 -7.12 27.67
C SER A 325 5.09 -6.80 27.61
N GLY A 326 4.70 -5.68 26.98
CA GLY A 326 3.35 -5.13 26.99
C GLY A 326 3.18 -4.05 28.04
N GLY A 327 1.97 -3.51 28.16
CA GLY A 327 1.63 -2.41 29.06
C GLY A 327 1.09 -1.19 28.29
N THR A 328 0.90 -0.07 28.99
CA THR A 328 0.36 1.15 28.38
C THR A 328 1.40 1.80 27.46
N PRO A 329 1.11 1.95 26.15
CA PRO A 329 2.02 2.63 25.23
C PRO A 329 2.14 4.12 25.54
N ARG A 330 3.31 4.67 25.24
CA ARG A 330 3.58 6.11 25.26
C ARG A 330 3.47 6.69 23.86
N GLN A 331 2.63 7.70 23.66
CA GLN A 331 2.58 8.50 22.43
C GLN A 331 3.73 9.52 22.42
N LEU A 332 4.42 9.63 21.29
CA LEU A 332 5.59 10.51 21.12
C LEU A 332 5.32 11.69 20.19
N THR A 333 4.41 11.55 19.22
CA THR A 333 4.01 12.64 18.31
C THR A 333 2.51 12.88 18.41
N PHE A 334 2.07 14.09 18.08
CA PHE A 334 0.69 14.54 18.25
C PHE A 334 0.28 15.34 17.01
N SER A 335 -0.20 14.66 15.97
CA SER A 335 -0.61 15.29 14.70
C SER A 335 -1.97 16.00 14.79
N ASP A 336 -2.78 15.70 15.80
CA ASP A 336 -4.06 16.36 16.11
C ASP A 336 -4.09 16.69 17.62
N ALA A 337 -3.20 17.63 18.02
CA ALA A 337 -2.94 17.93 19.41
C ALA A 337 -4.15 18.52 20.15
N ASP A 338 -5.04 19.23 19.44
CA ASP A 338 -6.25 19.83 19.98
C ASP A 338 -7.49 18.91 19.85
N GLY A 339 -7.36 17.75 19.21
CA GLY A 339 -8.46 16.80 18.97
C GLY A 339 -9.57 17.33 18.05
N ALA A 340 -9.39 18.52 17.50
CA ALA A 340 -10.41 19.20 16.71
C ALA A 340 -10.70 18.44 15.41
N LEU A 341 -9.66 17.83 14.81
CA LEU A 341 -9.78 17.07 13.59
C LEU A 341 -10.55 15.77 13.82
N ALA A 342 -10.21 15.01 14.88
CA ALA A 342 -10.90 13.77 15.22
C ALA A 342 -12.41 14.00 15.43
N SER A 343 -12.80 15.17 15.95
CA SER A 343 -14.20 15.52 16.14
C SER A 343 -14.98 15.72 14.83
N GLU A 344 -14.31 16.02 13.72
CA GLU A 344 -14.92 16.25 12.41
C GLU A 344 -15.04 14.96 11.59
N LEU A 345 -14.13 14.00 11.81
CA LEU A 345 -14.09 12.75 11.06
C LEU A 345 -15.20 11.78 11.42
N ILE A 346 -15.50 10.88 10.50
CA ILE A 346 -16.51 9.83 10.66
C ILE A 346 -15.82 8.50 10.93
N ALA A 347 -16.14 7.88 12.05
CA ALA A 347 -15.80 6.48 12.27
C ALA A 347 -16.72 5.61 11.39
N PRO A 348 -16.19 4.79 10.48
CA PRO A 348 -17.03 3.91 9.68
C PRO A 348 -17.58 2.76 10.50
N GLU A 349 -18.75 2.29 10.12
CA GLU A 349 -19.32 1.04 10.61
C GLU A 349 -18.84 -0.13 9.73
N LYS A 350 -18.50 -1.26 10.34
CA LYS A 350 -18.23 -2.51 9.61
C LYS A 350 -19.56 -3.20 9.33
N ILE A 351 -19.82 -3.45 8.06
CA ILE A 351 -21.02 -4.11 7.57
C ILE A 351 -20.66 -5.28 6.66
N SER A 352 -21.62 -6.12 6.33
CA SER A 352 -21.45 -7.19 5.35
C SER A 352 -22.74 -7.54 4.64
N TRP A 353 -22.61 -8.22 3.50
CA TRP A 353 -23.70 -8.85 2.76
C TRP A 353 -23.24 -10.16 2.14
N VAL A 354 -24.16 -10.95 1.61
CA VAL A 354 -23.85 -12.18 0.92
C VAL A 354 -23.88 -11.96 -0.60
N SER A 355 -22.85 -12.47 -1.30
CA SER A 355 -22.74 -12.51 -2.76
C SER A 355 -22.20 -13.85 -3.20
N ASP A 356 -22.95 -14.59 -4.03
CA ASP A 356 -22.58 -15.94 -4.51
C ASP A 356 -22.17 -16.91 -3.37
N GLY A 357 -22.81 -16.79 -2.19
CA GLY A 357 -22.47 -17.59 -1.00
C GLY A 357 -21.23 -17.11 -0.23
N LEU A 358 -20.58 -16.03 -0.65
CA LEU A 358 -19.47 -15.40 0.05
C LEU A 358 -19.95 -14.28 0.96
N THR A 359 -19.34 -14.13 2.12
CA THR A 359 -19.52 -12.94 2.97
C THR A 359 -18.60 -11.83 2.47
N ILE A 360 -19.17 -10.74 1.98
CA ILE A 360 -18.44 -9.55 1.53
C ILE A 360 -18.49 -8.52 2.64
N ASN A 361 -17.32 -8.20 3.20
CA ASN A 361 -17.18 -7.20 4.25
C ASN A 361 -17.00 -5.81 3.65
N ALA A 362 -17.48 -4.77 4.34
CA ALA A 362 -17.37 -3.40 3.86
C ALA A 362 -17.32 -2.40 5.01
N TYR A 363 -16.87 -1.19 4.70
CA TYR A 363 -16.91 -0.02 5.57
C TYR A 363 -18.01 0.93 5.12
N LEU A 364 -18.88 1.29 6.05
CA LEU A 364 -19.98 2.22 5.83
C LEU A 364 -19.70 3.55 6.54
N TYR A 365 -19.62 4.62 5.77
CA TYR A 365 -19.53 5.99 6.28
C TYR A 365 -20.89 6.68 6.12
N LYS A 366 -21.48 7.14 7.22
CA LYS A 366 -22.74 7.88 7.22
C LYS A 366 -22.50 9.35 7.59
N PRO A 367 -23.12 10.31 6.88
CA PRO A 367 -23.02 11.73 7.22
C PRO A 367 -23.48 12.01 8.66
N LYS A 368 -22.77 12.89 9.37
CA LYS A 368 -23.23 13.39 10.67
C LYS A 368 -24.54 14.14 10.52
N GLY A 369 -25.48 13.90 11.44
CA GLY A 369 -26.75 14.61 11.49
C GLY A 369 -27.74 14.20 10.40
N LEU A 370 -27.52 13.08 9.70
CA LEU A 370 -28.51 12.50 8.80
C LEU A 370 -29.78 12.13 9.59
N ARG A 371 -30.90 12.76 9.26
CA ARG A 371 -32.17 12.54 9.99
C ARG A 371 -32.82 11.22 9.58
N PRO A 372 -33.64 10.60 10.44
CA PRO A 372 -34.29 9.32 10.13
C PRO A 372 -35.20 9.34 8.89
N ASP A 373 -35.75 10.53 8.55
CA ASP A 373 -36.62 10.76 7.39
C ASP A 373 -35.86 11.21 6.13
N GLU A 374 -34.56 11.46 6.24
CA GLU A 374 -33.70 11.94 5.14
C GLU A 374 -33.02 10.77 4.42
N ARG A 375 -33.04 10.83 3.10
CA ARG A 375 -32.35 9.85 2.24
C ARG A 375 -31.19 10.51 1.50
N ALA A 376 -29.99 9.99 1.75
CA ALA A 376 -28.76 10.48 1.14
C ALA A 376 -28.42 9.72 -0.15
N PRO A 377 -27.75 10.37 -1.12
CA PRO A 377 -27.12 9.67 -2.24
C PRO A 377 -25.96 8.80 -1.73
N VAL A 378 -25.68 7.71 -2.47
CA VAL A 378 -24.64 6.73 -2.12
C VAL A 378 -23.51 6.77 -3.12
N ILE A 379 -22.29 6.61 -2.64
CA ILE A 379 -21.11 6.31 -3.44
C ILE A 379 -20.56 4.93 -3.03
N MET A 380 -20.57 3.99 -3.98
CA MET A 380 -19.78 2.75 -3.87
C MET A 380 -18.33 3.13 -4.17
N TYR A 381 -17.44 2.99 -3.17
CA TYR A 381 -16.02 3.35 -3.28
C TYR A 381 -15.19 2.07 -3.29
N VAL A 382 -14.65 1.69 -4.44
CA VAL A 382 -13.92 0.42 -4.63
C VAL A 382 -12.42 0.64 -4.62
N HIS A 383 -11.68 -0.27 -3.94
CA HIS A 383 -10.24 -0.14 -3.80
C HIS A 383 -9.47 -0.60 -5.04
N GLY A 384 -8.23 -0.17 -5.14
CA GLY A 384 -7.26 -0.66 -6.13
C GLY A 384 -6.68 -2.02 -5.75
N GLY A 385 -5.78 -2.52 -6.55
CA GLY A 385 -5.11 -3.80 -6.35
C GLY A 385 -5.15 -4.63 -7.62
N PRO A 386 -5.98 -5.71 -7.73
CA PRO A 386 -7.11 -6.13 -6.89
C PRO A 386 -6.74 -6.60 -5.49
N THR A 387 -5.56 -7.18 -5.30
CA THR A 387 -5.09 -7.69 -4.01
C THR A 387 -4.73 -6.54 -3.05
N SER A 388 -5.75 -5.95 -2.45
CA SER A 388 -5.70 -4.90 -1.44
C SER A 388 -6.92 -5.03 -0.54
N GLN A 389 -7.12 -4.11 0.42
CA GLN A 389 -8.34 -4.05 1.24
C GLN A 389 -8.53 -2.67 1.86
N PHE A 390 -9.79 -2.33 2.15
CA PHE A 390 -10.09 -1.32 3.15
C PHE A 390 -9.86 -1.89 4.54
N SER A 391 -9.30 -1.08 5.40
CA SER A 391 -8.94 -1.43 6.78
C SER A 391 -9.27 -0.29 7.73
N ASP A 392 -8.99 -0.46 9.02
CA ASP A 392 -9.19 0.55 10.07
C ASP A 392 -8.18 1.70 9.95
N SER A 393 -8.02 2.24 8.73
CA SER A 393 -7.13 3.35 8.40
C SER A 393 -7.90 4.58 7.93
N TYR A 394 -7.24 5.73 8.01
CA TYR A 394 -7.78 6.95 7.45
C TYR A 394 -7.91 6.86 5.91
N GLN A 395 -9.07 7.27 5.39
CA GLN A 395 -9.40 7.25 3.96
C GLN A 395 -9.87 8.64 3.52
N LEU A 396 -9.02 9.38 2.78
CA LEU A 396 -9.28 10.77 2.40
C LEU A 396 -10.58 10.94 1.60
N GLN A 397 -10.77 10.15 0.53
CA GLN A 397 -11.94 10.31 -0.34
C GLN A 397 -13.27 9.92 0.34
N PRO A 398 -13.38 8.78 1.05
CA PRO A 398 -14.55 8.49 1.88
C PRO A 398 -14.88 9.59 2.89
N GLN A 399 -13.89 10.11 3.62
CA GLN A 399 -14.08 11.20 4.57
C GLN A 399 -14.54 12.50 3.88
N PHE A 400 -13.96 12.79 2.72
CA PHE A 400 -14.35 13.94 1.92
C PHE A 400 -15.82 13.86 1.49
N PHE A 401 -16.24 12.75 0.88
CA PHE A 401 -17.60 12.61 0.37
C PHE A 401 -18.65 12.53 1.50
N VAL A 402 -18.34 11.83 2.59
CA VAL A 402 -19.27 11.75 3.72
C VAL A 402 -19.48 13.12 4.37
N SER A 403 -18.43 13.96 4.44
CA SER A 403 -18.55 15.35 4.93
C SER A 403 -19.39 16.26 4.00
N ARG A 404 -19.68 15.80 2.78
CA ARG A 404 -20.53 16.48 1.78
C ARG A 404 -21.93 15.90 1.67
N GLY A 405 -22.33 15.03 2.60
CA GLY A 405 -23.67 14.47 2.69
C GLY A 405 -23.90 13.20 1.86
N TYR A 406 -22.85 12.56 1.38
CA TYR A 406 -22.95 11.24 0.75
C TYR A 406 -22.82 10.13 1.78
N VAL A 407 -23.61 9.09 1.67
CA VAL A 407 -23.28 7.79 2.26
C VAL A 407 -22.18 7.16 1.40
N VAL A 408 -21.09 6.67 2.02
CA VAL A 408 -20.03 5.99 1.29
C VAL A 408 -19.93 4.55 1.78
N ILE A 409 -19.94 3.60 0.84
CA ILE A 409 -19.79 2.17 1.11
C ILE A 409 -18.53 1.68 0.41
N ALA A 410 -17.58 1.17 1.19
CA ALA A 410 -16.28 0.73 0.73
C ALA A 410 -16.12 -0.80 0.92
N PRO A 411 -16.48 -1.63 -0.09
CA PRO A 411 -16.45 -3.08 0.00
C PRO A 411 -15.04 -3.65 -0.19
N ASN A 412 -14.76 -4.76 0.50
CA ASN A 412 -13.66 -5.67 0.21
C ASN A 412 -14.22 -6.85 -0.61
N VAL A 413 -14.23 -6.68 -1.94
CA VAL A 413 -14.74 -7.67 -2.88
C VAL A 413 -13.86 -8.91 -2.93
N ARG A 414 -14.32 -10.02 -3.52
CA ARG A 414 -13.44 -11.18 -3.81
C ARG A 414 -12.20 -10.72 -4.56
N GLY A 415 -11.05 -11.33 -4.27
CA GLY A 415 -9.73 -10.82 -4.70
C GLY A 415 -9.04 -9.95 -3.66
N SER A 416 -9.76 -9.45 -2.63
CA SER A 416 -9.16 -8.66 -1.56
C SER A 416 -8.25 -9.48 -0.66
N SER A 417 -7.14 -8.87 -0.19
CA SER A 417 -6.27 -9.43 0.86
C SER A 417 -6.92 -9.37 2.25
N GLY A 418 -6.32 -10.07 3.22
CA GLY A 418 -6.81 -10.06 4.61
C GLY A 418 -7.93 -11.05 4.92
N TYR A 419 -8.33 -11.85 3.95
CA TYR A 419 -9.39 -12.88 4.04
C TYR A 419 -8.86 -14.28 3.71
N GLY A 420 -7.55 -14.43 3.61
CA GLY A 420 -6.85 -15.66 3.25
C GLY A 420 -6.74 -15.88 1.73
N LYS A 421 -5.78 -16.75 1.35
CA LYS A 421 -5.43 -16.98 -0.06
C LYS A 421 -6.60 -17.44 -0.93
N ARG A 422 -7.47 -18.29 -0.36
CA ARG A 422 -8.65 -18.78 -1.09
C ARG A 422 -9.58 -17.63 -1.54
N PHE A 423 -9.80 -16.64 -0.68
CA PHE A 423 -10.64 -15.47 -1.01
C PHE A 423 -9.92 -14.54 -1.99
N GLU A 424 -8.61 -14.37 -1.79
CA GLU A 424 -7.74 -13.58 -2.65
C GLU A 424 -7.71 -14.10 -4.09
N ASP A 425 -7.69 -15.43 -4.29
CA ASP A 425 -7.63 -16.04 -5.62
C ASP A 425 -8.99 -16.14 -6.35
N LEU A 426 -10.11 -15.73 -5.72
CA LEU A 426 -11.44 -15.88 -6.30
C LEU A 426 -11.70 -14.95 -7.50
N ASN A 427 -10.86 -13.97 -7.78
CA ASN A 427 -10.96 -13.14 -8.96
C ASN A 427 -9.96 -13.51 -10.07
N ASN A 428 -9.14 -14.54 -9.87
CA ASN A 428 -8.25 -15.04 -10.92
C ASN A 428 -9.09 -15.49 -12.12
N ASP A 429 -8.66 -15.09 -13.32
CA ASP A 429 -9.38 -15.29 -14.59
C ASP A 429 -10.80 -14.68 -14.64
N ASP A 430 -11.20 -13.84 -13.67
CA ASP A 430 -12.60 -13.39 -13.53
C ASP A 430 -12.74 -11.88 -13.23
N TRP A 431 -11.76 -11.08 -13.61
CA TRP A 431 -11.80 -9.62 -13.40
C TRP A 431 -13.02 -8.97 -14.07
N GLY A 432 -13.76 -8.17 -13.31
CA GLY A 432 -14.96 -7.45 -13.77
C GLY A 432 -16.23 -8.29 -13.75
N HIS A 433 -16.19 -9.50 -13.22
CA HIS A 433 -17.36 -10.39 -13.17
C HIS A 433 -17.77 -10.78 -11.75
N GLY A 434 -17.03 -11.64 -11.08
CA GLY A 434 -17.32 -12.05 -9.70
C GLY A 434 -17.23 -10.89 -8.70
N ASP A 435 -16.19 -10.12 -8.80
CA ASP A 435 -15.96 -8.92 -8.00
C ASP A 435 -17.01 -7.83 -8.27
N LEU A 436 -17.45 -7.66 -9.52
CA LEU A 436 -18.58 -6.77 -9.85
C LEU A 436 -19.89 -7.28 -9.23
N ARG A 437 -20.14 -8.61 -9.24
CA ARG A 437 -21.34 -9.17 -8.56
C ARG A 437 -21.33 -8.83 -7.07
N ASP A 438 -20.16 -8.81 -6.42
CA ASP A 438 -20.03 -8.41 -5.02
C ASP A 438 -20.43 -6.95 -4.80
N VAL A 439 -20.01 -6.05 -5.71
CA VAL A 439 -20.41 -4.64 -5.70
C VAL A 439 -21.92 -4.50 -5.92
N LEU A 440 -22.48 -5.21 -6.91
CA LEU A 440 -23.93 -5.16 -7.22
C LEU A 440 -24.79 -5.70 -6.07
N ALA A 441 -24.34 -6.74 -5.37
CA ALA A 441 -24.99 -7.21 -4.15
C ALA A 441 -24.95 -6.14 -3.04
N GLY A 442 -23.84 -5.38 -2.93
CA GLY A 442 -23.74 -4.23 -2.05
C GLY A 442 -24.69 -3.08 -2.42
N VAL A 443 -24.89 -2.83 -3.71
CA VAL A 443 -25.92 -1.88 -4.19
C VAL A 443 -27.32 -2.35 -3.80
N ALA A 444 -27.60 -3.65 -3.95
CA ALA A 444 -28.89 -4.21 -3.54
C ALA A 444 -29.11 -4.09 -2.01
N TRP A 445 -28.07 -4.35 -1.21
CA TRP A 445 -28.09 -4.11 0.23
C TRP A 445 -28.32 -2.63 0.57
N ALA A 446 -27.63 -1.71 -0.11
CA ALA A 446 -27.75 -0.27 0.12
C ALA A 446 -29.17 0.23 -0.15
N LYS A 447 -29.81 -0.23 -1.23
CA LYS A 447 -31.19 0.15 -1.59
C LYS A 447 -32.23 -0.23 -0.52
N GLN A 448 -31.94 -1.18 0.35
CA GLN A 448 -32.82 -1.60 1.45
C GLN A 448 -32.67 -0.71 2.71
N GLN A 449 -31.65 0.16 2.75
CA GLN A 449 -31.41 0.99 3.92
C GLN A 449 -32.35 2.20 3.95
N PRO A 450 -32.98 2.53 5.08
CA PRO A 450 -33.96 3.61 5.17
C PRO A 450 -33.38 5.00 4.87
N TYR A 451 -32.08 5.18 5.11
CA TYR A 451 -31.35 6.44 4.93
C TYR A 451 -30.74 6.59 3.52
N VAL A 452 -30.97 5.64 2.62
CA VAL A 452 -30.42 5.66 1.24
C VAL A 452 -31.47 6.10 0.24
N ASN A 453 -31.09 6.99 -0.69
CA ASN A 453 -31.89 7.25 -1.90
C ASN A 453 -31.56 6.18 -2.96
N PRO A 454 -32.46 5.22 -3.22
CA PRO A 454 -32.19 4.09 -4.10
C PRO A 454 -32.01 4.47 -5.58
N GLY A 455 -32.42 5.68 -5.97
CA GLY A 455 -32.27 6.23 -7.31
C GLY A 455 -31.04 7.13 -7.49
N LYS A 456 -30.19 7.26 -6.47
CA LYS A 456 -29.04 8.18 -6.45
C LYS A 456 -27.77 7.44 -5.97
N ILE A 457 -27.30 6.49 -6.78
CA ILE A 457 -26.13 5.65 -6.47
C ILE A 457 -25.05 5.88 -7.52
N GLY A 458 -23.89 6.33 -7.08
CA GLY A 458 -22.67 6.45 -7.87
C GLY A 458 -21.64 5.40 -7.51
N ILE A 459 -20.62 5.27 -8.35
CA ILE A 459 -19.46 4.40 -8.12
C ILE A 459 -18.18 5.16 -8.44
N THR A 460 -17.14 4.92 -7.62
CA THR A 460 -15.80 5.42 -7.89
C THR A 460 -14.73 4.51 -7.31
N GLY A 461 -13.55 4.60 -7.84
CA GLY A 461 -12.35 3.92 -7.33
C GLY A 461 -11.12 4.32 -8.13
N VAL A 462 -9.95 3.86 -7.67
CA VAL A 462 -8.66 4.20 -8.26
C VAL A 462 -7.93 2.91 -8.66
N SER A 463 -7.18 2.93 -9.77
CA SER A 463 -6.43 1.78 -10.27
C SER A 463 -7.38 0.63 -10.61
N TYR A 464 -7.24 -0.55 -10.02
CA TYR A 464 -8.20 -1.63 -10.19
C TYR A 464 -9.64 -1.20 -9.82
N GLY A 465 -9.81 -0.36 -8.79
CA GLY A 465 -11.12 0.23 -8.46
C GLY A 465 -11.66 1.14 -9.57
N GLY A 466 -10.77 1.83 -10.29
CA GLY A 466 -11.11 2.57 -11.51
C GLY A 466 -11.56 1.65 -12.65
N MET A 467 -10.86 0.50 -12.82
CA MET A 467 -11.27 -0.54 -13.79
C MET A 467 -12.61 -1.14 -13.41
N LEU A 468 -12.81 -1.48 -12.13
CA LEU A 468 -14.09 -2.03 -11.64
C LEU A 468 -15.23 -1.02 -11.80
N THR A 469 -14.94 0.28 -11.73
CA THR A 469 -15.91 1.34 -12.09
C THR A 469 -16.25 1.31 -13.58
N MET A 470 -15.26 1.13 -14.47
CA MET A 470 -15.50 0.98 -15.92
C MET A 470 -16.28 -0.30 -16.23
N TYR A 471 -15.98 -1.42 -15.55
CA TYR A 471 -16.77 -2.66 -15.66
C TYR A 471 -18.21 -2.43 -15.21
N ALA A 472 -18.42 -1.73 -14.10
CA ALA A 472 -19.74 -1.49 -13.54
C ALA A 472 -20.68 -0.76 -14.53
N ILE A 473 -20.19 0.26 -15.24
CA ILE A 473 -21.01 0.98 -16.21
C ILE A 473 -21.17 0.25 -17.55
N SER A 474 -20.20 -0.60 -17.93
CA SER A 474 -20.22 -1.36 -19.18
C SER A 474 -20.97 -2.68 -19.07
N PHE A 475 -20.86 -3.40 -17.94
CA PHE A 475 -21.41 -4.75 -17.77
C PHE A 475 -22.72 -4.75 -16.96
N ALA A 476 -23.01 -3.66 -16.22
CA ALA A 476 -24.26 -3.50 -15.45
C ALA A 476 -24.96 -2.18 -15.77
N PRO A 477 -25.38 -1.96 -17.02
CA PRO A 477 -26.02 -0.72 -17.43
C PRO A 477 -27.30 -0.44 -16.63
N GLY A 478 -27.54 0.84 -16.30
CA GLY A 478 -28.73 1.30 -15.55
C GLY A 478 -28.65 1.17 -14.04
N VAL A 479 -27.62 0.54 -13.48
CA VAL A 479 -27.48 0.38 -12.02
C VAL A 479 -27.00 1.68 -11.36
N PHE A 480 -26.02 2.34 -11.96
CA PHE A 480 -25.39 3.55 -11.43
C PHE A 480 -25.86 4.80 -12.19
N GLN A 481 -26.03 5.91 -11.47
CA GLN A 481 -26.44 7.20 -12.01
C GLN A 481 -25.26 8.14 -12.29
N ALA A 482 -24.06 7.80 -11.79
CA ALA A 482 -22.80 8.48 -12.10
C ALA A 482 -21.62 7.57 -11.77
N ALA A 483 -20.52 7.69 -12.53
CA ALA A 483 -19.33 6.91 -12.33
C ALA A 483 -18.07 7.77 -12.46
N ILE A 484 -17.09 7.60 -11.56
CA ILE A 484 -15.80 8.28 -11.65
C ILE A 484 -14.69 7.24 -11.58
N SER A 485 -13.95 7.06 -12.68
CA SER A 485 -12.80 6.15 -12.73
C SER A 485 -11.51 6.94 -12.60
N GLY A 486 -10.77 6.68 -11.52
CA GLY A 486 -9.41 7.21 -11.32
C GLY A 486 -8.35 6.19 -11.75
N SER A 487 -7.46 6.59 -12.65
CA SER A 487 -6.30 5.78 -13.10
C SER A 487 -6.65 4.33 -13.49
N GLY A 488 -7.85 4.12 -14.07
CA GLY A 488 -8.30 2.81 -14.55
C GLY A 488 -7.88 2.55 -15.99
N TYR A 489 -7.77 1.28 -16.37
CA TYR A 489 -7.51 0.82 -17.73
C TYR A 489 -8.78 0.19 -18.31
N GLY A 490 -9.25 0.72 -19.44
CA GLY A 490 -10.42 0.16 -20.13
C GLY A 490 -10.11 -1.11 -20.93
N ASP A 491 -8.86 -1.29 -21.31
CA ASP A 491 -8.35 -2.44 -22.05
C ASP A 491 -7.18 -3.07 -21.27
N VAL A 492 -7.38 -4.27 -20.77
CA VAL A 492 -6.36 -4.97 -19.95
C VAL A 492 -5.11 -5.31 -20.77
N THR A 493 -5.22 -5.41 -22.09
CA THR A 493 -4.07 -5.66 -22.97
C THR A 493 -3.08 -4.50 -23.00
N ASP A 494 -3.52 -3.28 -22.64
CA ASP A 494 -2.66 -2.09 -22.56
C ASP A 494 -1.54 -2.23 -21.54
N PHE A 495 -1.70 -3.05 -20.50
CA PHE A 495 -0.62 -3.35 -19.56
C PHE A 495 0.61 -4.00 -20.22
N HIS A 496 0.41 -4.74 -21.32
CA HIS A 496 1.51 -5.36 -22.05
C HIS A 496 2.08 -4.47 -23.16
N THR A 497 1.27 -3.59 -23.72
CA THR A 497 1.64 -2.79 -24.90
C THR A 497 2.16 -1.40 -24.53
N ILE A 498 1.58 -0.80 -23.49
CA ILE A 498 1.90 0.57 -23.05
C ILE A 498 2.88 0.57 -21.88
N VAL A 499 2.84 -0.48 -21.05
CA VAL A 499 3.60 -0.55 -19.80
C VAL A 499 4.35 -1.87 -19.65
N PRO A 500 5.10 -2.33 -20.69
CA PRO A 500 5.72 -3.65 -20.66
C PRO A 500 6.77 -3.82 -19.54
N GLN A 501 7.27 -2.72 -18.99
CA GLN A 501 8.31 -2.71 -17.95
C GLN A 501 7.73 -2.62 -16.53
N LEU A 502 6.43 -2.35 -16.37
CA LEU A 502 5.82 -2.30 -15.05
C LEU A 502 5.53 -3.71 -14.50
N GLN A 503 5.67 -3.84 -13.20
CA GLN A 503 5.32 -5.04 -12.42
C GLN A 503 3.90 -5.56 -12.71
N HIS A 504 3.00 -4.68 -13.15
CA HIS A 504 1.61 -5.00 -13.45
C HIS A 504 1.44 -6.04 -14.56
N SER A 505 2.29 -6.05 -15.60
CA SER A 505 2.21 -7.07 -16.65
C SER A 505 2.47 -8.48 -16.10
N LYS A 506 3.36 -8.59 -15.11
CA LYS A 506 3.74 -9.86 -14.47
C LYS A 506 2.70 -10.34 -13.45
N LEU A 507 2.11 -9.41 -12.69
CA LEU A 507 0.96 -9.66 -11.84
C LEU A 507 -0.22 -10.21 -12.67
N LEU A 508 -0.46 -9.62 -13.84
CA LEU A 508 -1.50 -10.06 -14.76
C LEU A 508 -1.29 -11.49 -15.24
N HIS A 509 -0.05 -11.91 -15.47
CA HIS A 509 0.24 -13.30 -15.87
C HIS A 509 -0.23 -14.32 -14.83
N TYR A 510 -0.18 -13.99 -13.55
CA TYR A 510 -0.70 -14.86 -12.51
C TYR A 510 -2.23 -14.81 -12.43
N GLU A 511 -2.82 -13.62 -12.50
CA GLU A 511 -4.27 -13.46 -12.28
C GLU A 511 -5.11 -13.73 -13.54
N LEU A 512 -4.56 -13.47 -14.75
CA LEU A 512 -5.28 -13.62 -16.02
C LEU A 512 -4.59 -14.56 -17.01
N GLY A 513 -3.45 -15.14 -16.64
CA GLY A 513 -2.64 -15.98 -17.52
C GLY A 513 -1.67 -15.20 -18.41
N GLN A 514 -0.66 -15.89 -18.92
CA GLN A 514 0.41 -15.30 -19.72
C GLN A 514 -0.10 -14.84 -21.10
N TRP A 515 -0.08 -13.55 -21.36
CA TRP A 515 -0.43 -12.95 -22.66
C TRP A 515 0.75 -12.96 -23.65
N PRO A 516 0.55 -13.25 -24.92
CA PRO A 516 -0.63 -13.82 -25.61
C PRO A 516 -0.48 -15.33 -25.86
N SER A 517 -0.37 -16.14 -24.82
CA SER A 517 0.07 -17.54 -24.93
C SER A 517 -0.91 -18.48 -25.65
N THR A 518 -2.21 -18.31 -25.45
CA THR A 518 -3.24 -19.19 -26.02
C THR A 518 -4.54 -18.44 -26.35
N PRO A 519 -5.42 -18.97 -27.24
CA PRO A 519 -6.74 -18.38 -27.48
C PRO A 519 -7.62 -18.27 -26.22
N SER A 520 -7.47 -19.19 -25.28
CA SER A 520 -8.22 -19.15 -24.00
C SER A 520 -7.78 -17.98 -23.13
N VAL A 521 -6.48 -17.72 -23.01
CA VAL A 521 -5.95 -16.56 -22.30
C VAL A 521 -6.37 -15.26 -23.00
N ALA A 522 -6.29 -15.18 -24.32
CA ALA A 522 -6.78 -14.03 -25.07
C ALA A 522 -8.28 -13.75 -24.82
N ALA A 523 -9.08 -14.80 -24.66
CA ALA A 523 -10.51 -14.66 -24.30
C ALA A 523 -10.69 -14.11 -22.87
N VAL A 524 -9.84 -14.50 -21.91
CA VAL A 524 -9.84 -13.92 -20.55
C VAL A 524 -9.58 -12.42 -20.61
N TYR A 525 -8.48 -12.00 -21.24
CA TYR A 525 -8.15 -10.58 -21.40
C TYR A 525 -9.25 -9.78 -22.07
N ARG A 526 -9.84 -10.33 -23.16
CA ARG A 526 -10.95 -9.66 -23.85
C ARG A 526 -12.16 -9.47 -22.95
N ARG A 527 -12.61 -10.51 -22.23
CA ARG A 527 -13.79 -10.38 -21.35
C ARG A 527 -13.53 -9.48 -20.14
N SER A 528 -12.28 -9.36 -19.71
CA SER A 528 -11.82 -8.46 -18.65
C SER A 528 -11.47 -7.04 -19.14
N SER A 529 -11.84 -6.66 -20.36
CA SER A 529 -11.56 -5.34 -20.94
C SER A 529 -12.87 -4.58 -21.20
N ALA A 530 -13.21 -3.62 -20.34
CA ALA A 530 -14.47 -2.85 -20.38
C ALA A 530 -14.69 -2.13 -21.73
N ILE A 531 -13.62 -1.79 -22.45
CA ILE A 531 -13.67 -1.05 -23.71
C ILE A 531 -14.53 -1.74 -24.77
N HIS A 532 -14.58 -3.06 -24.79
CA HIS A 532 -15.36 -3.83 -25.76
C HIS A 532 -16.87 -3.73 -25.54
N TRP A 533 -17.31 -3.22 -24.37
CA TRP A 533 -18.69 -3.03 -23.98
C TRP A 533 -19.03 -1.56 -23.68
N ALA A 534 -18.16 -0.62 -24.06
CA ALA A 534 -18.38 0.81 -23.88
C ALA A 534 -19.71 1.31 -24.49
N LYS A 535 -20.16 0.67 -25.58
CA LYS A 535 -21.45 0.94 -26.22
C LYS A 535 -22.65 0.71 -25.29
N ASP A 536 -22.54 -0.19 -24.34
CA ASP A 536 -23.62 -0.59 -23.43
C ASP A 536 -23.69 0.31 -22.17
N ALA A 537 -22.66 1.14 -21.92
CA ALA A 537 -22.62 2.06 -20.80
C ALA A 537 -23.79 3.05 -20.83
N THR A 538 -24.45 3.28 -19.69
CA THR A 538 -25.57 4.20 -19.56
C THR A 538 -25.32 5.35 -18.59
N ALA A 539 -24.45 5.16 -17.61
CA ALA A 539 -24.12 6.18 -16.62
C ALA A 539 -23.20 7.25 -17.22
N PRO A 540 -23.41 8.54 -16.92
CA PRO A 540 -22.39 9.56 -17.13
C PRO A 540 -21.08 9.15 -16.43
N ALA A 541 -19.94 9.36 -17.10
CA ALA A 541 -18.62 8.97 -16.61
C ALA A 541 -17.66 10.16 -16.55
N LEU A 542 -16.89 10.24 -15.46
CA LEU A 542 -15.69 11.09 -15.37
C LEU A 542 -14.48 10.18 -15.27
N ILE A 543 -13.55 10.32 -16.21
CA ILE A 543 -12.29 9.58 -16.24
C ILE A 543 -11.18 10.51 -15.82
N ILE A 544 -10.42 10.11 -14.79
CA ILE A 544 -9.37 10.91 -14.16
C ILE A 544 -8.03 10.18 -14.25
N HIS A 545 -6.97 10.92 -14.57
CA HIS A 545 -5.61 10.39 -14.57
C HIS A 545 -4.57 11.45 -14.19
N GLY A 546 -3.44 11.06 -13.63
CA GLY A 546 -2.24 11.88 -13.50
C GLY A 546 -1.45 11.90 -14.81
N TYR A 547 -0.69 12.97 -15.07
CA TYR A 547 -0.02 13.17 -16.36
C TYR A 547 1.31 13.92 -16.19
N GLY A 548 2.35 13.45 -16.86
CA GLY A 548 3.55 14.23 -17.15
C GLY A 548 4.83 13.87 -16.38
N LEU A 549 4.78 13.07 -15.30
CA LEU A 549 5.99 12.65 -14.57
C LEU A 549 6.42 11.22 -14.86
N ASP A 550 5.53 10.38 -15.36
CA ASP A 550 5.86 9.02 -15.79
C ASP A 550 6.08 8.97 -17.30
N VAL A 551 7.04 8.16 -17.71
CA VAL A 551 7.38 7.90 -19.13
C VAL A 551 6.27 7.10 -19.81
N LEU A 552 5.18 6.82 -19.11
CA LEU A 552 4.18 5.87 -19.54
C LEU A 552 2.94 6.62 -20.02
N ASP A 553 2.53 6.33 -21.24
CA ASP A 553 1.24 6.73 -21.81
C ASP A 553 0.06 6.07 -21.05
N ALA A 554 0.16 6.00 -19.70
CA ALA A 554 -0.89 5.45 -18.87
C ALA A 554 -2.16 6.31 -18.91
N ASP A 555 -2.02 7.60 -19.12
CA ASP A 555 -3.12 8.51 -19.47
C ASP A 555 -3.76 8.11 -20.80
N TYR A 556 -2.99 7.58 -21.77
CA TYR A 556 -3.51 7.09 -23.03
C TYR A 556 -4.49 5.93 -22.84
N ALA A 557 -4.22 4.98 -21.95
CA ALA A 557 -5.12 3.85 -21.69
C ALA A 557 -6.47 4.29 -21.09
N ALA A 558 -6.47 5.26 -20.18
CA ALA A 558 -7.67 5.85 -19.63
C ALA A 558 -8.42 6.70 -20.67
N TRP A 559 -7.67 7.51 -21.45
CA TRP A 559 -8.22 8.31 -22.56
C TRP A 559 -8.81 7.44 -23.67
N LYS A 560 -8.20 6.28 -23.99
CA LYS A 560 -8.69 5.30 -24.97
C LYS A 560 -10.12 4.84 -24.63
N TYR A 561 -10.39 4.54 -23.37
CA TYR A 561 -11.74 4.18 -22.92
C TYR A 561 -12.72 5.37 -22.98
N ALA A 562 -12.31 6.56 -22.55
CA ALA A 562 -13.12 7.76 -22.63
C ALA A 562 -13.50 8.08 -24.09
N ARG A 563 -12.55 7.96 -25.01
CA ARG A 563 -12.78 8.12 -26.46
C ARG A 563 -13.75 7.08 -27.01
N GLU A 564 -13.66 5.83 -26.55
CA GLU A 564 -14.59 4.78 -26.98
C GLU A 564 -16.02 5.06 -26.51
N LEU A 565 -16.20 5.51 -25.26
CA LEU A 565 -17.49 5.98 -24.76
C LEU A 565 -18.05 7.12 -25.64
N ALA A 566 -17.21 8.11 -25.98
CA ALA A 566 -17.61 9.24 -26.80
C ALA A 566 -18.06 8.83 -28.22
N LYS A 567 -17.39 7.84 -28.85
CA LYS A 567 -17.80 7.28 -30.15
C LYS A 567 -19.24 6.72 -30.13
N HIS A 568 -19.67 6.24 -28.98
CA HIS A 568 -21.02 5.71 -28.77
C HIS A 568 -21.97 6.76 -28.19
N SER A 569 -21.64 8.06 -28.32
CA SER A 569 -22.45 9.19 -27.81
C SER A 569 -22.79 9.10 -26.34
N LYS A 570 -21.88 8.52 -25.54
CA LYS A 570 -22.04 8.45 -24.08
C LYS A 570 -21.58 9.76 -23.43
N LEU A 571 -22.23 10.11 -22.32
CA LEU A 571 -21.81 11.27 -21.53
C LEU A 571 -20.49 10.95 -20.80
N VAL A 572 -19.39 11.52 -21.27
CA VAL A 572 -18.07 11.31 -20.70
C VAL A 572 -17.30 12.62 -20.58
N GLU A 573 -16.67 12.83 -19.43
CA GLU A 573 -15.68 13.86 -19.18
C GLU A 573 -14.31 13.18 -18.94
N TYR A 574 -13.25 13.77 -19.47
CA TYR A 574 -11.88 13.32 -19.23
C TYR A 574 -11.06 14.44 -18.58
N LYS A 575 -10.36 14.14 -17.49
CA LYS A 575 -9.48 15.10 -16.80
C LYS A 575 -8.14 14.48 -16.50
N ALA A 576 -7.08 15.11 -17.03
CA ALA A 576 -5.70 14.80 -16.73
C ALA A 576 -5.11 15.92 -15.85
N TYR A 577 -4.40 15.53 -14.77
CA TYR A 577 -3.76 16.45 -13.83
C TYR A 577 -2.26 16.52 -14.14
N PRO A 578 -1.76 17.68 -14.60
CA PRO A 578 -0.36 17.82 -15.03
C PRO A 578 0.61 17.80 -13.83
N GLY A 579 1.83 17.31 -14.08
CA GLY A 579 2.89 17.22 -13.06
C GLY A 579 2.67 16.10 -12.06
N GLU A 580 1.85 15.14 -12.39
CA GLU A 580 1.57 13.94 -11.59
C GLU A 580 2.09 12.69 -12.30
N THR A 581 2.15 11.59 -11.55
CA THR A 581 2.41 10.25 -12.05
C THR A 581 1.11 9.54 -12.43
N TYR A 582 1.12 8.20 -12.42
CA TYR A 582 -0.09 7.37 -12.53
C TYR A 582 -1.21 7.80 -11.56
N TYR A 583 -0.85 8.25 -10.36
CA TYR A 583 -1.79 8.77 -9.37
C TYR A 583 -1.68 10.28 -9.22
N VAL A 584 -2.72 10.90 -8.70
CA VAL A 584 -2.75 12.33 -8.34
C VAL A 584 -2.42 12.46 -6.85
N TYR A 585 -1.19 12.89 -6.55
CA TYR A 585 -0.68 13.01 -5.16
C TYR A 585 -0.37 14.44 -4.75
N GLY A 586 -0.05 15.31 -5.71
CA GLY A 586 0.25 16.71 -5.44
C GLY A 586 -0.90 17.38 -4.70
N ARG A 587 -0.59 18.16 -3.65
CA ARG A 587 -1.59 18.73 -2.75
C ARG A 587 -2.67 19.52 -3.50
N GLU A 588 -2.26 20.41 -4.40
CA GLU A 588 -3.18 21.28 -5.15
C GLU A 588 -3.98 20.47 -6.19
N ASN A 589 -3.32 19.56 -6.90
CA ASN A 589 -4.00 18.67 -7.85
C ASN A 589 -5.00 17.74 -7.15
N THR A 590 -4.65 17.19 -5.98
CA THR A 590 -5.58 16.38 -5.18
C THR A 590 -6.78 17.21 -4.74
N LYS A 591 -6.58 18.47 -4.34
CA LYS A 591 -7.65 19.39 -3.98
C LYS A 591 -8.57 19.66 -5.17
N GLN A 592 -8.01 19.97 -6.33
CA GLN A 592 -8.77 20.20 -7.54
C GLN A 592 -9.52 18.93 -7.98
N MET A 593 -8.88 17.77 -7.95
CA MET A 593 -9.50 16.47 -8.25
C MET A 593 -10.71 16.20 -7.37
N LEU A 594 -10.60 16.41 -6.06
CA LEU A 594 -11.72 16.21 -5.14
C LEU A 594 -12.89 17.16 -5.42
N GLN A 595 -12.59 18.42 -5.81
CA GLN A 595 -13.63 19.40 -6.21
C GLN A 595 -14.32 18.98 -7.52
N ASP A 596 -13.55 18.53 -8.50
CA ASP A 596 -14.09 18.04 -9.78
C ASP A 596 -14.96 16.80 -9.59
N MET A 597 -14.51 15.84 -8.78
CA MET A 597 -15.28 14.66 -8.42
C MET A 597 -16.59 15.02 -7.71
N LEU A 598 -16.54 15.96 -6.75
CA LEU A 598 -17.73 16.42 -6.05
C LEU A 598 -18.71 17.11 -7.01
N GLY A 599 -18.24 18.03 -7.85
CA GLY A 599 -19.06 18.74 -8.82
C GLY A 599 -19.74 17.80 -9.82
N PHE A 600 -19.03 16.73 -10.21
CA PHE A 600 -19.59 15.70 -11.06
C PHE A 600 -20.67 14.89 -10.34
N PHE A 601 -20.42 14.37 -9.15
CA PHE A 601 -21.43 13.63 -8.39
C PHE A 601 -22.61 14.51 -7.98
N ASP A 602 -22.40 15.77 -7.57
CA ASP A 602 -23.49 16.69 -7.22
C ASP A 602 -24.43 16.92 -8.42
N ARG A 603 -23.89 16.98 -9.64
CA ARG A 603 -24.67 17.17 -10.87
C ARG A 603 -25.67 16.04 -11.16
N TYR A 604 -25.28 14.80 -10.86
CA TYR A 604 -26.07 13.62 -11.23
C TYR A 604 -26.75 12.92 -10.04
N LEU A 605 -26.22 13.07 -8.84
CA LEU A 605 -26.70 12.35 -7.66
C LEU A 605 -27.48 13.24 -6.69
N LYS A 606 -27.38 14.60 -6.80
CA LYS A 606 -28.19 15.51 -6.00
C LYS A 606 -29.23 16.19 -6.85
N ASP A 607 -30.41 16.45 -6.29
CA ASP A 607 -31.46 17.19 -6.98
C ASP A 607 -31.04 18.66 -7.08
N ARG A 608 -31.24 19.26 -8.27
CA ARG A 608 -30.96 20.66 -8.55
C ARG A 608 -31.99 21.61 -7.91
N SER A 609 -32.46 21.34 -6.71
CA SER A 609 -33.37 22.27 -6.04
C SER A 609 -32.62 23.01 -4.92
N VAL A 610 -32.58 24.34 -5.11
CA VAL A 610 -32.36 25.37 -4.10
C VAL A 610 -30.89 25.54 -3.63
N ASP A 611 -30.09 26.18 -4.44
CA ASP A 611 -29.18 27.26 -3.96
C ASP A 611 -28.91 28.26 -5.13
N ALA A 612 -29.95 28.79 -5.73
CA ALA A 612 -29.90 30.07 -6.47
C ALA A 612 -30.16 31.18 -5.45
N GLY A 613 -29.17 31.46 -4.62
CA GLY A 613 -29.29 32.54 -3.63
C GLY A 613 -28.10 32.63 -2.73
N GLY A 614 -27.05 33.35 -3.20
CA GLY A 614 -25.92 33.73 -2.34
C GLY A 614 -24.65 33.94 -3.16
N THR A 615 -24.55 35.08 -3.79
CA THR A 615 -23.31 35.71 -4.32
C THR A 615 -22.26 35.86 -3.25
#